data_a2bb3b4433dacc47705699c87958ab63
#
_entry.id   a2bb3b4433dacc47705699c87958ab63
#
_cell.length_a   1.000
_cell.length_b   1.000
_cell.length_c   1.000
_cell.angle_alpha   90.00
_cell.angle_beta   90.00
_cell.angle_gamma   90.00
#
_symmetry.space_group_name_H-M   'P 1'
#
loop_
_entity.id
_entity.type
_entity.pdbx_description
1 polymer ?
#
loop_
_entity_poly.entity_id
_entity_poly.type
_entity_poly.pdbx_seq_one_letter_code
_entity_poly.pdbx_strand_id
1 'polypeptide(L)'
;MPDILVLCYHAITPRWPNELAVDPAALERQVRLLLRRGYRGMRFADITSPDGPPRRLAVTFDDGYRSIAEHALPVLGRLGVPGTVFVPTAHVGSPDPMSWPGIDDAARGPYADELRCMSWEQLEELAHRGWEIGSHTSTHPYLTRCDDAALARELEDSRAAIVERLGACATLAYPYGDTDRRVMAAARRAGYDLAAALPVRLKRPAPMGWPRLGIYPADVLWRFRLKVSRPVRAARVRLGGAALMEEPPS
;
A
#
# COMPACT_ATOMS: atom_id res chain seq x y z
N MET A 1 -22.56 8.25 -5.03
CA MET A 1 -21.49 7.54 -4.29
C MET A 1 -20.24 8.40 -4.28
N PRO A 2 -19.44 8.42 -3.20
CA PRO A 2 -18.19 9.16 -3.14
C PRO A 2 -17.20 8.68 -4.22
N ASP A 3 -16.32 9.57 -4.66
CA ASP A 3 -15.24 9.25 -5.56
C ASP A 3 -13.99 8.96 -4.74
N ILE A 4 -13.66 7.69 -4.57
CA ILE A 4 -12.57 7.24 -3.73
C ILE A 4 -11.40 6.80 -4.61
N LEU A 5 -10.22 7.37 -4.35
CA LEU A 5 -8.94 7.00 -4.94
C LEU A 5 -8.03 6.46 -3.84
N VAL A 6 -7.51 5.27 -4.05
CA VAL A 6 -6.45 4.71 -3.22
C VAL A 6 -5.24 4.47 -4.11
N LEU A 7 -4.15 5.18 -3.85
CA LEU A 7 -2.89 5.08 -4.58
C LEU A 7 -1.94 4.17 -3.81
N CYS A 8 -1.22 3.31 -4.52
CA CYS A 8 -0.21 2.45 -3.95
C CYS A 8 1.15 2.82 -4.53
N TYR A 9 2.03 3.31 -3.68
CA TYR A 9 3.45 3.51 -3.91
C TYR A 9 4.25 2.47 -3.12
N HIS A 10 5.56 2.40 -3.36
CA HIS A 10 6.52 1.63 -2.57
C HIS A 10 7.63 2.57 -2.10
N ALA A 11 8.86 2.45 -2.61
CA ALA A 11 9.93 3.36 -2.26
C ALA A 11 9.73 4.78 -2.85
N ILE A 12 10.09 5.80 -2.10
CA ILE A 12 10.11 7.19 -2.56
C ILE A 12 11.56 7.70 -2.52
N THR A 13 12.26 7.51 -3.62
CA THR A 13 13.69 7.86 -3.71
C THR A 13 14.12 8.12 -5.15
N PRO A 14 15.03 9.08 -5.40
CA PRO A 14 15.64 9.26 -6.72
C PRO A 14 16.86 8.34 -6.94
N ARG A 15 17.30 7.59 -5.91
CA ARG A 15 18.59 6.89 -5.92
C ARG A 15 18.49 5.45 -6.44
N TRP A 16 17.32 4.84 -6.40
CA TRP A 16 17.12 3.45 -6.83
C TRP A 16 16.38 3.42 -8.18
N PRO A 17 17.07 3.08 -9.30
CA PRO A 17 16.45 3.01 -10.63
C PRO A 17 15.65 1.71 -10.79
N ASN A 18 14.53 1.61 -10.11
CA ASN A 18 13.64 0.45 -10.09
C ASN A 18 12.18 0.88 -10.31
N GLU A 19 11.35 -0.03 -10.81
CA GLU A 19 9.93 0.22 -11.02
C GLU A 19 9.16 0.51 -9.71
N LEU A 20 9.67 0.09 -8.56
CA LEU A 20 9.06 0.35 -7.27
C LEU A 20 9.44 1.72 -6.67
N ALA A 21 10.41 2.43 -7.25
CA ALA A 21 10.92 3.68 -6.71
C ALA A 21 10.41 4.90 -7.46
N VAL A 22 9.58 5.71 -6.82
CA VAL A 22 9.04 6.96 -7.39
C VAL A 22 9.80 8.16 -6.84
N ASP A 23 10.16 9.09 -7.72
CA ASP A 23 10.82 10.34 -7.35
C ASP A 23 9.93 11.19 -6.43
N PRO A 24 10.47 11.79 -5.33
CA PRO A 24 9.71 12.63 -4.40
C PRO A 24 8.97 13.80 -5.06
N ALA A 25 9.57 14.43 -6.08
CA ALA A 25 8.92 15.53 -6.80
C ALA A 25 7.79 15.02 -7.71
N ALA A 26 7.84 13.76 -8.18
CA ALA A 26 6.74 13.14 -8.90
C ALA A 26 5.56 12.88 -7.95
N LEU A 27 5.81 12.31 -6.76
CA LEU A 27 4.80 12.14 -5.70
C LEU A 27 4.11 13.48 -5.40
N GLU A 28 4.89 14.56 -5.17
CA GLU A 28 4.35 15.88 -4.89
C GLU A 28 3.44 16.39 -6.01
N ARG A 29 3.90 16.32 -7.27
CA ARG A 29 3.11 16.76 -8.44
C ARG A 29 1.81 15.97 -8.60
N GLN A 30 1.85 14.66 -8.37
CA GLN A 30 0.70 13.77 -8.50
C GLN A 30 -0.35 14.05 -7.43
N VAL A 31 0.06 14.13 -6.15
CA VAL A 31 -0.85 14.43 -5.04
C VAL A 31 -1.43 15.83 -5.16
N ARG A 32 -0.59 16.83 -5.44
CA ARG A 32 -1.03 18.24 -5.66
C ARG A 32 -2.07 18.35 -6.78
N LEU A 33 -1.92 17.57 -7.85
CA LEU A 33 -2.92 17.50 -8.92
C LEU A 33 -4.28 17.04 -8.42
N LEU A 34 -4.32 16.00 -7.55
CA LEU A 34 -5.56 15.47 -7.01
C LEU A 34 -6.21 16.44 -6.01
N LEU A 35 -5.41 17.10 -5.16
CA LEU A 35 -5.91 18.13 -4.25
C LEU A 35 -6.56 19.29 -5.03
N ARG A 36 -5.94 19.75 -6.13
CA ARG A 36 -6.53 20.75 -7.03
C ARG A 36 -7.82 20.30 -7.72
N ARG A 37 -8.05 18.99 -7.85
CA ARG A 37 -9.30 18.40 -8.33
C ARG A 37 -10.36 18.20 -7.24
N GLY A 38 -10.09 18.72 -6.02
CA GLY A 38 -11.01 18.66 -4.88
C GLY A 38 -10.99 17.38 -4.10
N TYR A 39 -10.00 16.50 -4.30
CA TYR A 39 -9.80 15.36 -3.41
C TYR A 39 -9.27 15.84 -2.06
N ARG A 40 -9.69 15.16 -0.99
CA ARG A 40 -9.20 15.37 0.36
C ARG A 40 -8.39 14.15 0.80
N GLY A 41 -7.19 14.38 1.29
CA GLY A 41 -6.31 13.34 1.85
C GLY A 41 -6.89 12.79 3.14
N MET A 42 -6.84 11.47 3.31
CA MET A 42 -7.24 10.76 4.53
C MET A 42 -6.50 9.42 4.62
N ARG A 43 -6.49 8.82 5.79
CA ARG A 43 -5.93 7.49 6.02
C ARG A 43 -6.77 6.45 5.29
N PHE A 44 -6.15 5.31 4.96
CA PHE A 44 -6.87 4.22 4.30
C PHE A 44 -8.00 3.66 5.18
N ALA A 45 -7.79 3.55 6.50
CA ALA A 45 -8.83 3.13 7.44
C ALA A 45 -10.10 4.00 7.38
N ASP A 46 -9.95 5.29 7.06
CA ASP A 46 -11.05 6.27 7.11
C ASP A 46 -11.79 6.41 5.78
N ILE A 47 -11.34 5.76 4.70
CA ILE A 47 -11.91 5.97 3.35
C ILE A 47 -13.39 5.60 3.22
N THR A 48 -13.88 4.73 4.09
CA THR A 48 -15.27 4.27 4.11
C THR A 48 -16.17 5.04 5.07
N SER A 49 -15.63 6.03 5.81
CA SER A 49 -16.39 6.82 6.79
C SER A 49 -17.67 7.41 6.15
N PRO A 50 -18.84 7.28 6.76
CA PRO A 50 -20.08 7.82 6.22
C PRO A 50 -20.04 9.35 6.07
N ASP A 51 -19.37 10.04 7.01
CA ASP A 51 -19.26 11.50 7.06
C ASP A 51 -18.07 12.06 6.26
N GLY A 52 -17.39 11.22 5.50
CA GLY A 52 -16.22 11.64 4.73
C GLY A 52 -16.57 12.48 3.51
N PRO A 53 -15.61 13.26 2.97
CA PRO A 53 -15.83 14.14 1.83
C PRO A 53 -16.23 13.37 0.56
N PRO A 54 -16.89 14.04 -0.43
CA PRO A 54 -17.33 13.36 -1.64
C PRO A 54 -16.20 12.88 -2.56
N ARG A 55 -14.99 13.45 -2.44
CA ARG A 55 -13.75 13.02 -3.13
C ARG A 55 -12.67 12.71 -2.13
N ARG A 56 -12.32 11.43 -2.02
CA ARG A 56 -11.42 10.88 -1.01
C ARG A 56 -10.15 10.36 -1.65
N LEU A 57 -9.02 10.67 -1.05
CA LEU A 57 -7.70 10.22 -1.47
C LEU A 57 -6.98 9.55 -0.30
N ALA A 58 -6.68 8.26 -0.42
CA ALA A 58 -5.70 7.61 0.41
C ALA A 58 -4.39 7.43 -0.38
N VAL A 59 -3.28 7.91 0.17
CA VAL A 59 -1.94 7.68 -0.35
C VAL A 59 -1.32 6.58 0.49
N THR A 60 -1.14 5.39 -0.10
CA THR A 60 -0.61 4.22 0.61
C THR A 60 0.77 3.84 0.09
N PHE A 61 1.58 3.29 0.98
CA PHE A 61 2.93 2.84 0.70
C PHE A 61 3.09 1.42 1.23
N ASP A 62 3.54 0.50 0.39
CA ASP A 62 3.81 -0.87 0.79
C ASP A 62 5.28 -1.04 1.22
N ASP A 63 5.60 -2.18 1.84
CA ASP A 63 6.91 -2.65 2.26
C ASP A 63 7.60 -1.84 3.36
N GLY A 64 7.09 -0.67 3.73
CA GLY A 64 7.67 0.12 4.82
C GLY A 64 9.10 0.62 4.58
N TYR A 65 9.51 0.88 3.33
CA TYR A 65 10.84 1.40 3.00
C TYR A 65 11.20 2.64 3.81
N ARG A 66 12.45 2.70 4.30
CA ARG A 66 12.98 3.85 5.06
C ARG A 66 12.82 5.18 4.30
N SER A 67 12.93 5.14 2.99
CA SER A 67 12.74 6.30 2.11
C SER A 67 11.38 6.97 2.24
N ILE A 68 10.35 6.28 2.78
CA ILE A 68 9.02 6.85 3.05
C ILE A 68 9.12 7.90 4.17
N ALA A 69 9.80 7.58 5.27
CA ALA A 69 10.06 8.54 6.35
C ALA A 69 10.95 9.69 5.89
N GLU A 70 11.97 9.41 5.09
CA GLU A 70 12.94 10.40 4.61
C GLU A 70 12.36 11.37 3.59
N HIS A 71 11.50 10.91 2.69
CA HIS A 71 11.06 11.70 1.52
C HIS A 71 9.54 11.87 1.43
N ALA A 72 8.74 10.82 1.65
CA ALA A 72 7.29 10.94 1.50
C ALA A 72 6.66 11.74 2.65
N LEU A 73 7.10 11.52 3.89
CA LEU A 73 6.60 12.23 5.06
C LEU A 73 6.70 13.76 4.91
N PRO A 74 7.87 14.36 4.59
CA PRO A 74 7.96 15.81 4.40
C PRO A 74 7.16 16.31 3.19
N VAL A 75 7.05 15.54 2.11
CA VAL A 75 6.25 15.91 0.93
C VAL A 75 4.77 15.98 1.29
N LEU A 76 4.22 14.92 1.87
CA LEU A 76 2.81 14.87 2.23
C LEU A 76 2.46 15.82 3.37
N GLY A 77 3.39 16.03 4.32
CA GLY A 77 3.24 17.00 5.40
C GLY A 77 3.03 18.44 4.87
N ARG A 78 3.83 18.87 3.88
CA ARG A 78 3.63 20.18 3.22
C ARG A 78 2.30 20.29 2.49
N LEU A 79 1.72 19.17 2.07
CA LEU A 79 0.44 19.14 1.37
C LEU A 79 -0.77 18.95 2.30
N GLY A 80 -0.55 18.75 3.60
CA GLY A 80 -1.60 18.47 4.58
C GLY A 80 -2.33 17.14 4.33
N VAL A 81 -1.62 16.14 3.81
CA VAL A 81 -2.18 14.82 3.46
C VAL A 81 -1.54 13.76 4.36
N PRO A 82 -2.31 13.00 5.15
CA PRO A 82 -1.77 11.84 5.86
C PRO A 82 -1.48 10.71 4.87
N GLY A 83 -0.46 9.91 5.17
CA GLY A 83 -0.19 8.65 4.47
C GLY A 83 -0.70 7.45 5.25
N THR A 84 -0.69 6.30 4.59
CA THR A 84 -0.84 4.98 5.21
C THR A 84 0.35 4.13 4.78
N VAL A 85 1.06 3.54 5.73
CA VAL A 85 2.18 2.63 5.43
C VAL A 85 1.80 1.22 5.85
N PHE A 86 1.96 0.28 4.95
CA PHE A 86 1.83 -1.16 5.24
C PHE A 86 3.21 -1.77 5.42
N VAL A 87 3.47 -2.36 6.59
CA VAL A 87 4.81 -2.82 6.98
C VAL A 87 4.89 -4.32 7.15
N PRO A 88 5.92 -4.99 6.60
CA PRO A 88 6.24 -6.38 6.89
C PRO A 88 6.98 -6.44 8.23
N THR A 89 6.27 -6.83 9.29
CA THR A 89 6.70 -6.57 10.69
C THR A 89 7.98 -7.27 11.11
N ALA A 90 8.32 -8.41 10.51
CA ALA A 90 9.58 -9.11 10.78
C ALA A 90 10.82 -8.35 10.27
N HIS A 91 10.64 -7.39 9.37
CA HIS A 91 11.73 -6.58 8.80
C HIS A 91 11.88 -5.21 9.47
N VAL A 92 10.93 -4.80 10.32
CA VAL A 92 10.97 -3.49 10.98
C VAL A 92 12.17 -3.40 11.91
N GLY A 93 13.03 -2.41 11.68
CA GLY A 93 14.24 -2.19 12.46
C GLY A 93 15.40 -3.15 12.16
N SER A 94 15.23 -4.07 11.18
CA SER A 94 16.32 -4.91 10.74
C SER A 94 17.46 -4.07 10.11
N PRO A 95 18.73 -4.34 10.42
CA PRO A 95 19.86 -3.73 9.72
C PRO A 95 20.04 -4.28 8.31
N ASP A 96 19.45 -5.46 8.03
CA ASP A 96 19.57 -6.12 6.73
C ASP A 96 18.55 -5.54 5.73
N PRO A 97 18.90 -5.48 4.43
CA PRO A 97 17.93 -5.11 3.39
C PRO A 97 16.84 -6.16 3.30
N MET A 98 15.61 -5.70 3.02
CA MET A 98 14.51 -6.59 2.67
C MET A 98 14.84 -7.36 1.40
N SER A 99 14.51 -8.67 1.39
CA SER A 99 14.81 -9.55 0.25
C SER A 99 13.69 -10.57 0.07
N TRP A 100 13.05 -10.52 -1.09
CA TRP A 100 12.06 -11.48 -1.56
C TRP A 100 12.00 -11.45 -3.10
N PRO A 101 11.30 -12.39 -3.75
CA PRO A 101 11.19 -12.40 -5.21
C PRO A 101 10.79 -11.06 -5.81
N GLY A 102 11.64 -10.53 -6.69
CA GLY A 102 11.45 -9.23 -7.34
C GLY A 102 12.37 -8.11 -6.84
N ILE A 103 12.93 -8.20 -5.62
CA ILE A 103 13.90 -7.23 -5.08
C ILE A 103 15.21 -7.86 -4.59
N ASP A 104 15.31 -9.18 -4.56
CA ASP A 104 16.45 -9.94 -4.05
C ASP A 104 17.78 -9.65 -4.76
N ASP A 105 17.78 -9.36 -6.06
CA ASP A 105 18.98 -8.91 -6.77
C ASP A 105 19.45 -7.52 -6.31
N ALA A 106 18.52 -6.61 -6.09
CA ALA A 106 18.82 -5.27 -5.58
C ALA A 106 19.32 -5.33 -4.13
N ALA A 107 18.81 -6.26 -3.32
CA ALA A 107 19.25 -6.47 -1.93
C ALA A 107 20.72 -6.93 -1.82
N ARG A 108 21.23 -7.60 -2.85
CA ARG A 108 22.65 -8.01 -2.94
C ARG A 108 23.54 -7.02 -3.71
N GLY A 109 22.93 -5.96 -4.26
CA GLY A 109 23.60 -5.02 -5.14
C GLY A 109 23.92 -3.67 -4.49
N PRO A 110 24.29 -2.67 -5.30
CA PRO A 110 24.67 -1.33 -4.83
C PRO A 110 23.51 -0.55 -4.21
N TYR A 111 22.28 -1.03 -4.36
CA TYR A 111 21.06 -0.38 -3.85
C TYR A 111 20.53 -1.03 -2.57
N ALA A 112 21.28 -1.95 -1.94
CA ALA A 112 20.85 -2.66 -0.74
C ALA A 112 20.37 -1.73 0.39
N ASP A 113 21.01 -0.57 0.55
CA ASP A 113 20.63 0.42 1.56
C ASP A 113 19.23 1.05 1.31
N GLU A 114 18.82 1.16 0.03
CA GLU A 114 17.47 1.66 -0.33
C GLU A 114 16.35 0.66 0.03
N LEU A 115 16.70 -0.62 0.25
CA LEU A 115 15.77 -1.70 0.59
C LEU A 115 15.60 -1.92 2.09
N ARG A 116 16.10 -1.03 2.94
CA ARG A 116 15.91 -1.14 4.38
C ARG A 116 14.50 -0.74 4.79
N CYS A 117 13.91 -1.53 5.67
CA CYS A 117 12.66 -1.18 6.33
C CYS A 117 12.88 -0.05 7.35
N MET A 118 11.83 0.70 7.65
CA MET A 118 11.82 1.66 8.76
C MET A 118 12.02 0.94 10.10
N SER A 119 12.52 1.68 11.09
CA SER A 119 12.51 1.25 12.49
C SER A 119 11.14 1.51 13.14
N TRP A 120 10.91 0.91 14.32
CA TRP A 120 9.69 1.18 15.08
C TRP A 120 9.58 2.65 15.48
N GLU A 121 10.68 3.31 15.85
CA GLU A 121 10.71 4.73 16.19
C GLU A 121 10.30 5.62 15.01
N GLN A 122 10.70 5.24 13.79
CA GLN A 122 10.25 5.95 12.59
C GLN A 122 8.76 5.75 12.32
N LEU A 123 8.23 4.54 12.55
CA LEU A 123 6.80 4.26 12.44
C LEU A 123 5.97 4.99 13.51
N GLU A 124 6.47 5.06 14.75
CA GLU A 124 5.88 5.84 15.82
C GLU A 124 5.83 7.34 15.49
N GLU A 125 6.91 7.89 14.91
CA GLU A 125 6.92 9.28 14.44
C GLU A 125 5.89 9.54 13.33
N LEU A 126 5.75 8.61 12.36
CA LEU A 126 4.70 8.70 11.35
C LEU A 126 3.30 8.72 12.00
N ALA A 127 3.05 7.83 12.95
CA ALA A 127 1.79 7.74 13.66
C ALA A 127 1.48 9.03 14.46
N HIS A 128 2.47 9.60 15.16
CA HIS A 128 2.33 10.88 15.86
C HIS A 128 2.00 12.05 14.92
N ARG A 129 2.43 11.96 13.66
CA ARG A 129 2.06 12.93 12.59
C ARG A 129 0.73 12.63 11.91
N GLY A 130 -0.06 11.70 12.45
CA GLY A 130 -1.39 11.39 11.97
C GLY A 130 -1.43 10.42 10.79
N TRP A 131 -0.30 9.74 10.48
CA TRP A 131 -0.29 8.66 9.50
C TRP A 131 -0.87 7.38 10.10
N GLU A 132 -1.32 6.50 9.24
CA GLU A 132 -1.74 5.16 9.59
C GLU A 132 -0.62 4.15 9.32
N ILE A 133 -0.42 3.24 10.28
CA ILE A 133 0.45 2.09 10.11
C ILE A 133 -0.43 0.83 10.05
N GLY A 134 -0.45 0.20 8.90
CA GLY A 134 -1.15 -1.06 8.65
C GLY A 134 -0.17 -2.23 8.46
N SER A 135 -0.70 -3.43 8.46
CA SER A 135 0.08 -4.65 8.26
C SER A 135 0.36 -4.91 6.78
N HIS A 136 1.57 -5.41 6.49
CA HIS A 136 1.91 -6.06 5.22
C HIS A 136 2.36 -7.51 5.46
N THR A 137 1.70 -8.20 6.39
CA THR A 137 2.04 -9.51 6.96
C THR A 137 3.32 -9.47 7.82
N SER A 138 3.78 -10.61 8.29
CA SER A 138 5.02 -10.71 9.06
C SER A 138 6.24 -10.71 8.13
N THR A 139 6.31 -11.67 7.19
CA THR A 139 7.51 -11.94 6.38
C THR A 139 7.34 -11.71 4.88
N HIS A 140 6.20 -11.14 4.44
CA HIS A 140 5.91 -10.83 3.04
C HIS A 140 5.80 -12.05 2.09
N PRO A 141 5.09 -13.15 2.46
CA PRO A 141 4.95 -14.32 1.59
C PRO A 141 3.81 -14.17 0.57
N TYR A 142 3.78 -15.06 -0.42
CA TYR A 142 2.57 -15.31 -1.20
C TYR A 142 1.54 -16.02 -0.32
N LEU A 143 0.52 -15.30 0.14
CA LEU A 143 -0.46 -15.81 1.11
C LEU A 143 -1.31 -16.98 0.61
N THR A 144 -1.59 -17.03 -0.69
CA THR A 144 -2.33 -18.15 -1.28
C THR A 144 -1.55 -19.47 -1.23
N ARG A 145 -0.21 -19.39 -1.10
CA ARG A 145 0.68 -20.56 -1.01
C ARG A 145 0.94 -21.03 0.43
N CYS A 146 0.56 -20.23 1.43
CA CYS A 146 0.67 -20.61 2.84
C CYS A 146 -0.40 -21.65 3.19
N ASP A 147 -0.06 -22.61 4.03
CA ASP A 147 -1.07 -23.42 4.72
C ASP A 147 -1.84 -22.57 5.73
N ASP A 148 -2.90 -23.11 6.32
CA ASP A 148 -3.78 -22.33 7.22
C ASP A 148 -3.06 -21.87 8.49
N ALA A 149 -2.12 -22.67 9.02
CA ALA A 149 -1.36 -22.31 10.20
C ALA A 149 -0.33 -21.20 9.91
N ALA A 150 0.38 -21.29 8.79
CA ALA A 150 1.30 -20.25 8.35
C ALA A 150 0.54 -18.95 8.02
N LEU A 151 -0.60 -19.06 7.32
CA LEU A 151 -1.44 -17.92 6.99
C LEU A 151 -1.95 -17.20 8.24
N ALA A 152 -2.38 -17.95 9.26
CA ALA A 152 -2.81 -17.37 10.54
C ALA A 152 -1.65 -16.62 11.22
N ARG A 153 -0.48 -17.23 11.34
CA ARG A 153 0.70 -16.57 11.93
C ARG A 153 1.08 -15.29 11.19
N GLU A 154 1.15 -15.32 9.85
CA GLU A 154 1.49 -14.14 9.05
C GLU A 154 0.55 -12.95 9.31
N LEU A 155 -0.72 -13.22 9.52
CA LEU A 155 -1.73 -12.18 9.71
C LEU A 155 -1.85 -11.75 11.18
N GLU A 156 -1.87 -12.71 12.11
CA GLU A 156 -2.08 -12.44 13.53
C GLU A 156 -0.84 -11.86 14.20
N ASP A 157 0.35 -12.43 13.94
CA ASP A 157 1.60 -11.94 14.55
C ASP A 157 1.93 -10.53 14.08
N SER A 158 1.75 -10.25 12.77
CA SER A 158 2.00 -8.90 12.26
C SER A 158 1.03 -7.86 12.84
N ARG A 159 -0.24 -8.23 12.98
CA ARG A 159 -1.22 -7.35 13.63
C ARG A 159 -0.88 -7.11 15.10
N ALA A 160 -0.54 -8.17 15.82
CA ALA A 160 -0.18 -8.11 17.24
C ALA A 160 1.03 -7.20 17.48
N ALA A 161 2.09 -7.33 16.68
CA ALA A 161 3.28 -6.50 16.77
C ALA A 161 2.98 -5.00 16.58
N ILE A 162 2.12 -4.66 15.62
CA ILE A 162 1.71 -3.26 15.40
C ILE A 162 0.84 -2.76 16.55
N VAL A 163 -0.11 -3.58 17.04
CA VAL A 163 -0.99 -3.22 18.16
C VAL A 163 -0.17 -3.01 19.44
N GLU A 164 0.81 -3.86 19.71
CA GLU A 164 1.70 -3.73 20.87
C GLU A 164 2.45 -2.38 20.88
N ARG A 165 2.93 -1.93 19.73
CA ARG A 165 3.74 -0.72 19.59
C ARG A 165 2.91 0.55 19.43
N LEU A 166 1.81 0.49 18.70
CA LEU A 166 1.05 1.67 18.24
C LEU A 166 -0.39 1.70 18.75
N GLY A 167 -0.83 0.69 19.49
CA GLY A 167 -2.15 0.62 20.11
C GLY A 167 -3.27 0.12 19.20
N ALA A 168 -3.12 0.19 17.88
CA ALA A 168 -4.14 -0.25 16.94
C ALA A 168 -3.54 -0.68 15.59
N CYS A 169 -4.18 -1.69 14.94
CA CYS A 169 -3.93 -2.07 13.55
C CYS A 169 -5.24 -2.62 12.96
N ALA A 170 -5.93 -1.80 12.18
CA ALA A 170 -7.22 -2.16 11.58
C ALA A 170 -7.10 -2.57 10.11
N THR A 171 -5.96 -2.30 9.46
CA THR A 171 -5.82 -2.46 8.01
C THR A 171 -4.66 -3.35 7.61
N LEU A 172 -4.82 -3.99 6.44
CA LEU A 172 -3.87 -4.90 5.83
C LEU A 172 -3.68 -4.54 4.35
N ALA A 173 -2.48 -4.70 3.82
CA ALA A 173 -2.26 -4.86 2.38
C ALA A 173 -1.72 -6.26 2.10
N TYR A 174 -2.24 -6.92 1.06
CA TYR A 174 -1.77 -8.25 0.69
C TYR A 174 -0.47 -8.16 -0.11
N PRO A 175 0.64 -8.83 0.31
CA PRO A 175 1.86 -8.91 -0.48
C PRO A 175 1.59 -9.36 -1.91
N TYR A 176 2.23 -8.71 -2.89
CA TYR A 176 2.04 -8.96 -4.34
C TYR A 176 0.59 -8.75 -4.83
N GLY A 177 -0.35 -8.31 -3.98
CA GLY A 177 -1.78 -8.36 -4.25
C GLY A 177 -2.34 -9.78 -4.26
N ASP A 178 -1.57 -10.76 -3.78
CA ASP A 178 -1.89 -12.20 -3.80
C ASP A 178 -2.96 -12.53 -2.75
N THR A 179 -4.18 -12.78 -3.21
CA THR A 179 -5.32 -13.01 -2.33
C THR A 179 -6.43 -13.79 -3.02
N ASP A 180 -7.05 -14.67 -2.27
CA ASP A 180 -8.25 -15.43 -2.62
C ASP A 180 -9.32 -15.35 -1.51
N ARG A 181 -10.40 -16.10 -1.64
CA ARG A 181 -11.49 -16.12 -0.64
C ARG A 181 -11.02 -16.63 0.73
N ARG A 182 -10.11 -17.62 0.76
CA ARG A 182 -9.55 -18.20 1.98
C ARG A 182 -8.71 -17.17 2.72
N VAL A 183 -7.81 -16.48 2.01
CA VAL A 183 -6.95 -15.42 2.54
C VAL A 183 -7.79 -14.26 3.08
N MET A 184 -8.79 -13.79 2.33
CA MET A 184 -9.70 -12.73 2.78
C MET A 184 -10.49 -13.11 4.04
N ALA A 185 -10.93 -14.38 4.14
CA ALA A 185 -11.62 -14.88 5.33
C ALA A 185 -10.67 -14.95 6.54
N ALA A 186 -9.42 -15.38 6.33
CA ALA A 186 -8.39 -15.41 7.37
C ALA A 186 -8.05 -13.98 7.87
N ALA A 187 -7.88 -13.01 6.98
CA ALA A 187 -7.64 -11.62 7.34
C ALA A 187 -8.77 -11.06 8.22
N ARG A 188 -10.03 -11.35 7.87
CA ARG A 188 -11.17 -10.95 8.72
C ARG A 188 -11.15 -11.62 10.09
N ARG A 189 -10.82 -12.92 10.17
CA ARG A 189 -10.70 -13.64 11.46
C ARG A 189 -9.56 -13.08 12.32
N ALA A 190 -8.45 -12.68 11.71
CA ALA A 190 -7.33 -12.01 12.39
C ALA A 190 -7.68 -10.61 12.93
N GLY A 191 -8.88 -10.09 12.62
CA GLY A 191 -9.39 -8.82 13.17
C GLY A 191 -9.04 -7.58 12.35
N TYR A 192 -8.78 -7.73 11.04
CA TYR A 192 -8.68 -6.58 10.14
C TYR A 192 -10.08 -6.15 9.66
N ASP A 193 -10.32 -4.85 9.64
CA ASP A 193 -11.58 -4.24 9.19
C ASP A 193 -11.57 -3.96 7.68
N LEU A 194 -10.38 -3.60 7.15
CA LEU A 194 -10.21 -3.23 5.76
C LEU A 194 -8.90 -3.79 5.21
N ALA A 195 -8.94 -4.37 4.02
CA ALA A 195 -7.74 -4.90 3.38
C ALA A 195 -7.58 -4.39 1.94
N ALA A 196 -6.37 -3.93 1.64
CA ALA A 196 -5.99 -3.35 0.36
C ALA A 196 -5.44 -4.44 -0.58
N ALA A 197 -6.01 -4.51 -1.77
CA ALA A 197 -5.52 -5.35 -2.86
C ALA A 197 -4.86 -4.49 -3.95
N LEU A 198 -3.95 -5.10 -4.71
CA LEU A 198 -3.35 -4.48 -5.89
C LEU A 198 -3.68 -5.34 -7.14
N PRO A 199 -4.95 -5.36 -7.57
CA PRO A 199 -5.36 -6.26 -8.65
C PRO A 199 -4.82 -5.78 -10.00
N VAL A 200 -4.39 -6.72 -10.83
CA VAL A 200 -4.03 -6.47 -12.25
C VAL A 200 -5.19 -5.77 -12.98
N ARG A 201 -6.42 -6.13 -12.64
CA ARG A 201 -7.65 -5.50 -13.16
C ARG A 201 -8.45 -4.89 -12.03
N LEU A 202 -8.88 -3.63 -12.18
CA LEU A 202 -9.67 -2.96 -11.16
C LEU A 202 -10.99 -3.71 -10.94
N LYS A 203 -11.25 -4.07 -9.69
CA LYS A 203 -12.47 -4.69 -9.21
C LYS A 203 -13.36 -3.66 -8.50
N ARG A 204 -14.60 -4.04 -8.22
CA ARG A 204 -15.45 -3.23 -7.34
C ARG A 204 -14.87 -3.27 -5.91
N PRO A 205 -14.90 -2.15 -5.17
CA PRO A 205 -14.44 -2.11 -3.80
C PRO A 205 -15.21 -3.08 -2.90
N ALA A 206 -14.47 -3.81 -2.05
CA ALA A 206 -15.00 -4.64 -0.97
C ALA A 206 -14.08 -4.48 0.25
N PRO A 207 -14.59 -4.59 1.49
CA PRO A 207 -13.77 -4.36 2.69
C PRO A 207 -12.48 -5.19 2.70
N MET A 208 -12.54 -6.49 2.43
CA MET A 208 -11.37 -7.38 2.39
C MET A 208 -10.70 -7.47 1.01
N GLY A 209 -10.92 -6.53 0.12
CA GLY A 209 -10.36 -6.54 -1.24
C GLY A 209 -10.48 -5.16 -1.89
N TRP A 210 -10.09 -4.11 -1.16
CA TRP A 210 -10.17 -2.75 -1.68
C TRP A 210 -9.15 -2.52 -2.79
N PRO A 211 -9.57 -2.22 -4.02
CA PRO A 211 -8.65 -2.07 -5.15
C PRO A 211 -7.88 -0.76 -5.05
N ARG A 212 -6.57 -0.86 -5.27
CA ARG A 212 -5.66 0.29 -5.35
C ARG A 212 -5.14 0.50 -6.77
N LEU A 213 -4.66 1.70 -7.04
CA LEU A 213 -3.91 2.03 -8.25
C LEU A 213 -2.41 2.03 -7.92
N GLY A 214 -1.67 1.05 -8.39
CA GLY A 214 -0.20 1.05 -8.32
C GLY A 214 0.37 2.24 -9.09
N ILE A 215 1.33 2.95 -8.51
CA ILE A 215 1.97 4.11 -9.12
C ILE A 215 3.46 3.81 -9.26
N TYR A 216 3.96 3.99 -10.46
CA TYR A 216 5.29 3.61 -10.89
C TYR A 216 6.02 4.79 -11.54
N PRO A 217 7.36 4.76 -11.72
CA PRO A 217 8.11 5.84 -12.41
C PRO A 217 7.57 6.17 -13.80
N ALA A 218 7.07 5.16 -14.50
CA ALA A 218 6.47 5.33 -15.83
C ALA A 218 5.15 6.14 -15.81
N ASP A 219 4.54 6.34 -14.63
CA ASP A 219 3.34 7.17 -14.47
C ASP A 219 3.69 8.66 -14.43
N VAL A 220 4.37 9.15 -15.49
CA VAL A 220 4.58 10.58 -15.68
C VAL A 220 3.25 11.34 -15.66
N LEU A 221 3.26 12.65 -15.40
CA LEU A 221 2.06 13.39 -14.99
C LEU A 221 0.85 13.23 -15.95
N TRP A 222 1.07 13.13 -17.26
CA TRP A 222 -0.03 12.94 -18.21
C TRP A 222 -0.63 11.53 -18.15
N ARG A 223 0.22 10.48 -18.01
CA ARG A 223 -0.24 9.07 -17.81
C ARG A 223 -0.99 8.94 -16.49
N PHE A 224 -0.44 9.52 -15.40
CA PHE A 224 -1.10 9.58 -14.12
C PHE A 224 -2.48 10.24 -14.20
N ARG A 225 -2.60 11.39 -14.90
CA ARG A 225 -3.89 12.07 -15.11
C ARG A 225 -4.95 11.18 -15.76
N LEU A 226 -4.54 10.40 -16.77
CA LEU A 226 -5.43 9.43 -17.43
C LEU A 226 -5.79 8.28 -16.48
N LYS A 227 -4.78 7.68 -15.82
CA LYS A 227 -4.93 6.54 -14.92
C LYS A 227 -5.93 6.81 -13.79
N VAL A 228 -5.87 7.99 -13.18
CA VAL A 228 -6.76 8.39 -12.07
C VAL A 228 -8.10 8.97 -12.52
N SER A 229 -8.33 9.16 -13.82
CA SER A 229 -9.57 9.76 -14.30
C SER A 229 -10.77 8.81 -14.11
N ARG A 230 -11.92 9.36 -13.74
CA ARG A 230 -13.16 8.58 -13.54
C ARG A 230 -13.54 7.71 -14.76
N PRO A 231 -13.53 8.25 -15.99
CA PRO A 231 -13.90 7.46 -17.17
C PRO A 231 -12.98 6.23 -17.35
N VAL A 232 -11.65 6.43 -17.22
CA VAL A 232 -10.68 5.35 -17.38
C VAL A 232 -10.82 4.31 -16.28
N ARG A 233 -11.01 4.71 -15.03
CA ARG A 233 -11.27 3.79 -13.92
C ARG A 233 -12.56 3.00 -14.10
N ALA A 234 -13.63 3.67 -14.52
CA ALA A 234 -14.91 3.03 -14.79
C ALA A 234 -14.81 2.01 -15.95
N ALA A 235 -14.11 2.37 -17.02
CA ALA A 235 -13.84 1.45 -18.13
C ALA A 235 -13.04 0.22 -17.66
N ARG A 236 -11.96 0.42 -16.88
CA ARG A 236 -11.16 -0.68 -16.33
C ARG A 236 -11.97 -1.64 -15.44
N VAL A 237 -12.90 -1.12 -14.62
CA VAL A 237 -13.78 -1.96 -13.81
C VAL A 237 -14.73 -2.78 -14.68
N ARG A 238 -15.29 -2.18 -15.75
CA ARG A 238 -16.19 -2.88 -16.69
C ARG A 238 -15.47 -3.98 -17.46
N LEU A 239 -14.27 -3.69 -17.97
CA LEU A 239 -13.44 -4.66 -18.72
C LEU A 239 -12.87 -5.74 -17.80
N GLY A 240 -12.58 -5.43 -16.53
CA GLY A 240 -12.08 -6.39 -15.54
C GLY A 240 -13.11 -7.44 -15.11
N GLY A 241 -14.40 -7.12 -15.19
CA GLY A 241 -15.49 -8.06 -14.85
C GLY A 241 -15.70 -9.18 -15.86
N ALA A 242 -15.20 -9.04 -17.10
CA ALA A 242 -15.40 -10.02 -18.17
C ALA A 242 -14.34 -11.14 -18.25
N ALA A 243 -13.27 -11.08 -17.45
CA ALA A 243 -12.12 -12.00 -17.59
C ALA A 243 -11.80 -12.79 -16.30
N LEU A 244 -12.81 -13.25 -15.58
CA LEU A 244 -12.65 -14.12 -14.40
C LEU A 244 -12.58 -15.62 -14.76
N MET A 245 -12.22 -15.98 -15.98
CA MET A 245 -12.15 -17.38 -16.43
C MET A 245 -10.85 -17.73 -17.16
N GLU A 246 -9.73 -17.11 -16.84
CA GLU A 246 -8.43 -17.64 -17.28
C GLU A 246 -7.59 -17.97 -16.05
N GLU A 247 -7.31 -19.27 -15.91
CA GLU A 247 -6.37 -19.82 -14.93
C GLU A 247 -4.96 -19.25 -15.18
N PRO A 248 -4.13 -19.11 -14.13
CA PRO A 248 -2.75 -18.72 -14.31
C PRO A 248 -2.01 -19.82 -15.10
N PRO A 249 -1.05 -19.46 -15.96
CA PRO A 249 -0.23 -20.45 -16.65
C PRO A 249 0.55 -21.29 -15.65
N SER A 250 0.56 -22.58 -15.90
CA SER A 250 1.26 -23.67 -15.18
C SER A 250 2.76 -23.44 -15.02
#